data_ab76343aa8ead56a5c1b50e3a45cd462
#
_entry.id   ab76343aa8ead56a5c1b50e3a45cd462
#
_cell.length_a   1.000
_cell.length_b   1.000
_cell.length_c   1.000
_cell.angle_alpha   90.00
_cell.angle_beta   90.00
_cell.angle_gamma   90.00
#
_symmetry.space_group_name_H-M   'P 1'
#
loop_
_entity.id
_entity.type
_entity.pdbx_description
1 polymer ?
#
loop_
_entity_poly.entity_id
_entity_poly.type
_entity_poly.pdbx_seq_one_letter_code
_entity_poly.pdbx_strand_id
1 'polypeptide(L)'
;VDQVRSRAARDQQRLDSGAVTSPKDLENLQREIASLAKRQGDLEDVVLEVMERRESAQERADELSGRVASVQSKIDDATGRRDAAFEELDGEAASVTKEREVVAGAVPADLLKLYDK
;
A
#
# COMPACT_ATOMS: atom_id res chain seq x y z
N VAL A 1 18.56 -6.17 -21.22
CA VAL A 1 18.11 -7.05 -22.30
C VAL A 1 18.44 -6.42 -23.66
N ASP A 2 18.01 -5.20 -23.97
CA ASP A 2 18.13 -4.57 -25.30
C ASP A 2 19.57 -4.45 -25.79
N GLN A 3 20.53 -4.13 -24.91
CA GLN A 3 21.95 -4.07 -25.30
C GLN A 3 22.48 -5.45 -25.72
N VAL A 4 22.10 -6.51 -25.02
CA VAL A 4 22.50 -7.88 -25.37
C VAL A 4 21.89 -8.30 -26.71
N ARG A 5 20.60 -8.01 -26.90
CA ARG A 5 19.88 -8.28 -28.14
C ARG A 5 20.48 -7.53 -29.35
N SER A 6 20.78 -6.23 -29.18
CA SER A 6 21.40 -5.41 -30.22
C SER A 6 22.81 -5.87 -30.56
N ARG A 7 23.58 -6.38 -29.60
CA ARG A 7 24.90 -6.95 -29.84
C ARG A 7 24.81 -8.27 -30.59
N ALA A 8 23.94 -9.18 -30.15
CA ALA A 8 23.70 -10.45 -30.82
C ALA A 8 23.26 -10.25 -32.30
N ALA A 9 22.36 -9.30 -32.54
CA ALA A 9 21.92 -8.98 -33.90
C ALA A 9 23.06 -8.45 -34.81
N ARG A 10 23.91 -7.59 -34.27
CA ARG A 10 25.09 -7.10 -35.02
C ARG A 10 26.09 -8.21 -35.32
N ASP A 11 26.35 -9.08 -34.36
CA ASP A 11 27.28 -10.18 -34.54
C ASP A 11 26.74 -11.22 -35.52
N GLN A 12 25.42 -11.47 -35.51
CA GLN A 12 24.75 -12.31 -36.49
C GLN A 12 24.84 -11.69 -37.90
N GLN A 13 24.60 -10.38 -38.03
CA GLN A 13 24.74 -9.68 -39.34
C GLN A 13 26.18 -9.75 -39.87
N ARG A 14 27.19 -9.66 -39.02
CA ARG A 14 28.61 -9.84 -39.40
C ARG A 14 28.90 -11.24 -39.90
N LEU A 15 28.31 -12.25 -39.26
CA LEU A 15 28.41 -13.66 -39.68
C LEU A 15 27.78 -13.85 -41.06
N ASP A 16 26.54 -13.35 -41.26
CA ASP A 16 25.74 -13.55 -42.46
C ASP A 16 26.31 -12.77 -43.67
N SER A 17 26.97 -11.64 -43.43
CA SER A 17 27.58 -10.83 -44.48
C SER A 17 28.85 -11.43 -45.11
N GLY A 18 29.38 -12.50 -44.50
CA GLY A 18 30.64 -13.11 -44.96
C GLY A 18 31.88 -12.23 -44.73
N ALA A 19 31.74 -11.17 -43.96
CA ALA A 19 32.84 -10.23 -43.69
C ALA A 19 34.00 -10.85 -42.91
N VAL A 20 33.73 -11.95 -42.21
CA VAL A 20 34.71 -12.70 -41.43
C VAL A 20 35.14 -13.93 -42.24
N THR A 21 36.39 -13.93 -42.70
CA THR A 21 36.92 -15.00 -43.56
C THR A 21 37.84 -15.99 -42.86
N SER A 22 38.35 -15.61 -41.68
CA SER A 22 39.18 -16.49 -40.87
C SER A 22 38.36 -17.57 -40.18
N PRO A 23 38.68 -18.88 -40.33
CA PRO A 23 37.95 -19.96 -39.66
C PRO A 23 37.89 -19.82 -38.12
N LYS A 24 38.99 -19.33 -37.53
CA LYS A 24 39.09 -19.09 -36.08
C LYS A 24 38.19 -17.96 -35.59
N ASP A 25 38.07 -16.89 -36.39
CA ASP A 25 37.22 -15.75 -36.06
C ASP A 25 35.74 -16.08 -36.27
N LEU A 26 35.39 -16.89 -37.24
CA LEU A 26 34.05 -17.45 -37.43
C LEU A 26 33.62 -18.29 -36.22
N GLU A 27 34.48 -19.18 -35.75
CA GLU A 27 34.20 -20.03 -34.57
C GLU A 27 34.03 -19.17 -33.31
N ASN A 28 34.90 -18.14 -33.14
CA ASN A 28 34.76 -17.21 -32.03
C ASN A 28 33.45 -16.42 -32.06
N LEU A 29 33.07 -15.91 -33.22
CA LEU A 29 31.85 -15.15 -33.44
C LEU A 29 30.60 -16.03 -33.17
N GLN A 30 30.59 -17.28 -33.64
CA GLN A 30 29.51 -18.23 -33.34
C GLN A 30 29.39 -18.52 -31.85
N ARG A 31 30.52 -18.71 -31.14
CA ARG A 31 30.51 -18.91 -29.69
C ARG A 31 30.01 -17.67 -28.95
N GLU A 32 30.34 -16.47 -29.41
CA GLU A 32 29.86 -15.22 -28.83
C GLU A 32 28.36 -15.05 -29.04
N ILE A 33 27.84 -15.32 -30.22
CA ILE A 33 26.39 -15.29 -30.53
C ILE A 33 25.63 -16.27 -29.61
N ALA A 34 26.11 -17.49 -29.47
CA ALA A 34 25.51 -18.49 -28.60
C ALA A 34 25.52 -18.06 -27.11
N SER A 35 26.61 -17.46 -26.66
CA SER A 35 26.74 -16.92 -25.30
C SER A 35 25.77 -15.75 -25.07
N LEU A 36 25.63 -14.84 -26.04
CA LEU A 36 24.68 -13.72 -25.98
C LEU A 36 23.24 -14.20 -25.98
N ALA A 37 22.91 -15.21 -26.78
CA ALA A 37 21.56 -15.80 -26.79
C ALA A 37 21.20 -16.42 -25.43
N LYS A 38 22.14 -17.18 -24.82
CA LYS A 38 21.95 -17.70 -23.46
C LYS A 38 21.74 -16.58 -22.45
N ARG A 39 22.62 -15.56 -22.46
CA ARG A 39 22.51 -14.41 -21.55
C ARG A 39 21.21 -13.65 -21.74
N GLN A 40 20.71 -13.55 -22.96
CA GLN A 40 19.41 -12.95 -23.24
C GLN A 40 18.29 -13.73 -22.56
N GLY A 41 18.26 -15.07 -22.70
CA GLY A 41 17.29 -15.92 -22.02
C GLY A 41 17.35 -15.77 -20.49
N ASP A 42 18.55 -15.87 -19.90
CA ASP A 42 18.72 -15.70 -18.45
C ASP A 42 18.21 -14.34 -17.95
N LEU A 43 18.40 -13.27 -18.73
CA LEU A 43 17.90 -11.94 -18.39
C LEU A 43 16.38 -11.78 -18.59
N GLU A 44 15.82 -12.45 -19.58
CA GLU A 44 14.35 -12.47 -19.80
C GLU A 44 13.66 -13.21 -18.65
N ASP A 45 14.21 -14.33 -18.18
CA ASP A 45 13.70 -15.05 -17.01
C ASP A 45 13.71 -14.18 -15.74
N VAL A 46 14.81 -13.44 -15.49
CA VAL A 46 14.91 -12.50 -14.38
C VAL A 46 13.86 -11.38 -14.50
N VAL A 47 13.62 -10.86 -15.69
CA VAL A 47 12.58 -9.83 -15.93
C VAL A 47 11.21 -10.38 -15.59
N LEU A 48 10.88 -11.60 -16.03
CA LEU A 48 9.61 -12.23 -15.73
C LEU A 48 9.42 -12.43 -14.21
N GLU A 49 10.44 -12.93 -13.52
CA GLU A 49 10.39 -13.09 -12.05
C GLU A 49 10.15 -11.77 -11.32
N VAL A 50 10.82 -10.69 -11.75
CA VAL A 50 10.63 -9.35 -11.17
C VAL A 50 9.23 -8.82 -11.47
N MET A 51 8.69 -9.07 -12.65
CA MET A 51 7.33 -8.66 -13.00
C MET A 51 6.29 -9.38 -12.14
N GLU A 52 6.41 -10.68 -11.93
CA GLU A 52 5.53 -11.46 -11.06
C GLU A 52 5.57 -10.96 -9.60
N ARG A 53 6.78 -10.70 -9.09
CA ARG A 53 6.94 -10.14 -7.74
C ARG A 53 6.32 -8.75 -7.61
N ARG A 54 6.47 -7.91 -8.63
CA ARG A 54 5.87 -6.57 -8.66
C ARG A 54 4.36 -6.66 -8.65
N GLU A 55 3.78 -7.52 -9.49
CA GLU A 55 2.33 -7.72 -9.58
C GLU A 55 1.76 -8.20 -8.23
N SER A 56 2.35 -9.24 -7.65
CA SER A 56 1.95 -9.71 -6.32
C SER A 56 2.08 -8.66 -5.22
N ALA A 57 3.13 -7.82 -5.26
CA ALA A 57 3.29 -6.72 -4.31
C ALA A 57 2.23 -5.63 -4.51
N GLN A 58 1.88 -5.32 -5.75
CA GLN A 58 0.82 -4.35 -6.08
C GLN A 58 -0.55 -4.84 -5.60
N GLU A 59 -0.91 -6.09 -5.86
CA GLU A 59 -2.15 -6.68 -5.37
C GLU A 59 -2.29 -6.60 -3.84
N ARG A 60 -1.21 -6.91 -3.12
CA ARG A 60 -1.20 -6.78 -1.65
C ARG A 60 -1.35 -5.34 -1.19
N ALA A 61 -0.71 -4.39 -1.88
CA ALA A 61 -0.82 -2.96 -1.56
C ALA A 61 -2.26 -2.46 -1.76
N ASP A 62 -2.90 -2.89 -2.84
CA ASP A 62 -4.29 -2.53 -3.15
C ASP A 62 -5.27 -3.13 -2.14
N GLU A 63 -5.08 -4.40 -1.75
CA GLU A 63 -5.87 -5.05 -0.69
C GLU A 63 -5.74 -4.32 0.65
N LEU A 64 -4.49 -4.02 1.06
CA LEU A 64 -4.23 -3.32 2.31
C LEU A 64 -4.82 -1.91 2.31
N SER A 65 -4.73 -1.21 1.19
CA SER A 65 -5.34 0.12 1.01
C SER A 65 -6.85 0.07 1.19
N GLY A 66 -7.51 -0.92 0.59
CA GLY A 66 -8.95 -1.14 0.78
C GLY A 66 -9.33 -1.45 2.23
N ARG A 67 -8.52 -2.26 2.92
CA ARG A 67 -8.72 -2.56 4.36
C ARG A 67 -8.57 -1.33 5.24
N VAL A 68 -7.55 -0.50 4.97
CA VAL A 68 -7.34 0.76 5.70
C VAL A 68 -8.53 1.68 5.52
N ALA A 69 -9.02 1.87 4.30
CA ALA A 69 -10.20 2.70 4.03
C ALA A 69 -11.46 2.18 4.77
N SER A 70 -11.67 0.87 4.76
CA SER A 70 -12.80 0.26 5.48
C SER A 70 -12.71 0.43 6.99
N VAL A 71 -11.52 0.29 7.58
CA VAL A 71 -11.30 0.50 9.02
C VAL A 71 -11.49 1.97 9.37
N GLN A 72 -10.97 2.89 8.56
CA GLN A 72 -11.14 4.33 8.78
C GLN A 72 -12.63 4.72 8.80
N SER A 73 -13.41 4.24 7.83
CA SER A 73 -14.87 4.47 7.82
C SER A 73 -15.56 3.99 9.10
N LYS A 74 -15.18 2.81 9.62
CA LYS A 74 -15.73 2.29 10.89
C LYS A 74 -15.35 3.14 12.10
N ILE A 75 -14.11 3.68 12.10
CA ILE A 75 -13.66 4.60 13.16
C ILE A 75 -14.47 5.90 13.12
N ASP A 76 -14.68 6.45 11.93
CA ASP A 76 -15.43 7.69 11.74
C ASP A 76 -16.90 7.50 12.19
N ASP A 77 -17.53 6.40 11.81
CA ASP A 77 -18.90 6.06 12.24
C ASP A 77 -19.00 5.85 13.76
N ALA A 78 -18.03 5.17 14.37
CA ALA A 78 -18.01 4.95 15.81
C ALA A 78 -17.77 6.25 16.57
N THR A 79 -16.89 7.11 16.06
CA THR A 79 -16.60 8.43 16.63
C THR A 79 -17.83 9.32 16.57
N GLY A 80 -18.52 9.37 15.43
CA GLY A 80 -19.76 10.15 15.28
C GLY A 80 -20.86 9.69 16.24
N ARG A 81 -21.05 8.36 16.40
CA ARG A 81 -22.01 7.84 17.38
C ARG A 81 -21.65 8.17 18.83
N ARG A 82 -20.37 8.09 19.17
CA ARG A 82 -19.87 8.48 20.49
C ARG A 82 -20.15 9.95 20.77
N ASP A 83 -19.81 10.82 19.82
CA ASP A 83 -19.93 12.27 20.00
C ASP A 83 -21.41 12.69 20.13
N ALA A 84 -22.29 12.09 19.33
CA ALA A 84 -23.73 12.32 19.47
C ALA A 84 -24.28 11.86 20.83
N ALA A 85 -23.81 10.69 21.34
CA ALA A 85 -24.21 10.22 22.67
C ALA A 85 -23.70 11.13 23.78
N PHE A 86 -22.51 11.68 23.67
CA PHE A 86 -22.00 12.66 24.63
C PHE A 86 -22.80 13.97 24.60
N GLU A 87 -23.15 14.50 23.43
CA GLU A 87 -24.01 15.68 23.32
C GLU A 87 -25.37 15.47 24.00
N GLU A 88 -25.98 14.31 23.81
CA GLU A 88 -27.25 13.95 24.46
C GLU A 88 -27.10 13.90 25.98
N LEU A 89 -26.11 13.19 26.49
CA LEU A 89 -25.82 13.08 27.92
C LEU A 89 -25.46 14.40 28.58
N ASP A 90 -24.67 15.23 27.94
CA ASP A 90 -24.31 16.56 28.42
C ASP A 90 -25.55 17.49 28.48
N GLY A 91 -26.45 17.37 27.48
CA GLY A 91 -27.73 18.07 27.48
C GLY A 91 -28.64 17.64 28.63
N GLU A 92 -28.79 16.34 28.87
CA GLU A 92 -29.53 15.81 29.99
C GLU A 92 -28.93 16.23 31.34
N ALA A 93 -27.63 16.12 31.51
CA ALA A 93 -26.93 16.54 32.72
C ALA A 93 -27.12 18.05 33.02
N ALA A 94 -27.06 18.88 31.98
CA ALA A 94 -27.33 20.33 32.11
C ALA A 94 -28.79 20.62 32.52
N SER A 95 -29.76 19.87 31.98
CA SER A 95 -31.18 19.98 32.35
C SER A 95 -31.41 19.61 33.81
N VAL A 96 -30.93 18.43 34.20
CA VAL A 96 -31.04 17.91 35.59
C VAL A 96 -30.33 18.86 36.57
N THR A 97 -29.20 19.41 36.19
CA THR A 97 -28.49 20.38 37.05
C THR A 97 -29.33 21.64 37.30
N LYS A 98 -29.96 22.18 36.26
CA LYS A 98 -30.86 23.32 36.40
C LYS A 98 -32.09 23.01 37.26
N GLU A 99 -32.72 21.86 37.05
CA GLU A 99 -33.84 21.42 37.87
C GLU A 99 -33.43 21.26 39.33
N ARG A 100 -32.26 20.67 39.63
CA ARG A 100 -31.71 20.55 40.96
C ARG A 100 -31.48 21.92 41.59
N GLU A 101 -30.93 22.88 40.88
CA GLU A 101 -30.72 24.25 41.36
C GLU A 101 -32.03 24.92 41.79
N VAL A 102 -33.08 24.77 40.97
CA VAL A 102 -34.41 25.32 41.27
C VAL A 102 -34.99 24.70 42.55
N VAL A 103 -34.92 23.36 42.68
CA VAL A 103 -35.42 22.64 43.86
C VAL A 103 -34.56 22.96 45.07
N ALA A 104 -33.26 23.00 44.95
CA ALA A 104 -32.33 23.32 46.07
C ALA A 104 -32.55 24.74 46.60
N GLY A 105 -32.90 25.69 45.73
CA GLY A 105 -33.24 27.06 46.14
C GLY A 105 -34.49 27.18 46.99
N ALA A 106 -35.38 26.18 46.94
CA ALA A 106 -36.61 26.10 47.75
C ALA A 106 -36.44 25.33 49.05
N VAL A 107 -35.32 24.62 49.27
CA VAL A 107 -35.03 23.81 50.46
C VAL A 107 -34.21 24.61 51.47
N PRO A 108 -34.51 24.51 52.81
CA PRO A 108 -33.70 25.13 53.85
C PRO A 108 -32.24 24.62 53.83
N ALA A 109 -31.28 25.55 53.99
CA ALA A 109 -29.84 25.27 53.82
C ALA A 109 -29.29 24.14 54.71
N ASP A 110 -29.86 23.97 55.89
CA ASP A 110 -29.46 22.94 56.88
C ASP A 110 -29.85 21.52 56.37
N LEU A 111 -31.00 21.38 55.71
CA LEU A 111 -31.47 20.14 55.08
C LEU A 111 -30.66 19.81 53.82
N LEU A 112 -30.32 20.82 53.05
CA LEU A 112 -29.50 20.66 51.83
C LEU A 112 -28.08 20.13 52.18
N LYS A 113 -27.46 20.68 53.24
CA LYS A 113 -26.16 20.20 53.75
C LYS A 113 -26.19 18.76 54.25
N LEU A 114 -27.32 18.27 54.72
CA LEU A 114 -27.49 16.85 55.13
C LEU A 114 -27.60 15.93 53.89
N TYR A 115 -28.22 16.41 52.85
CA TYR A 115 -28.40 15.66 51.59
C TYR A 115 -27.09 15.54 50.78
N ASP A 116 -26.25 16.58 50.77
CA ASP A 116 -25.01 16.62 50.03
C ASP A 116 -23.83 15.90 50.72
N LYS A 117 -24.02 15.28 51.87
CA LYS A 117 -23.05 14.42 52.58
C LYS A 117 -23.12 12.96 52.11
#